data_4dabcbad4310d201a3481169e6282902
#
_entry.id   4dabcbad4310d201a3481169e6282902
#
_cell.length_a   1.000
_cell.length_b   1.000
_cell.length_c   1.000
_cell.angle_alpha   90.00
_cell.angle_beta   90.00
_cell.angle_gamma   90.00
#
_symmetry.space_group_name_H-M   'P 1'
#
loop_
_entity.id
_entity.type
_entity.pdbx_description
1 polymer ?
#
loop_
_entity_poly.entity_id
_entity_poly.type
_entity_poly.pdbx_seq_one_letter_code
_entity_poly.pdbx_strand_id
1 'polypeptide(L)'
;DVEVKGAEVKLNVQPENWDGYYLVKIVDYNNEFYVGEGVTFGEDYMNAISDEWIGVYSSNLSAGHSMQDILDNICYKGDMTLEFALESYVLYSALVYPVAEHDGFVQVVGEPSYINFSTEEVGQSDMDINIEVTNCYVRVADIKITPSNPDESWLLLITPTSYLPAGYDDEILLDYALGEFVYYTYEFKGEMTTHMNTLYPDTEYIIVAFGYSGGVVTTDVCSKVFKTQQEGVCELEVTDVIVGGPYRVSDLYAYDPVTFEYYKPPYYYDSSHFVITMEVKTSAPTTDIFSDFIYKADYDYHGYELMFYDLLIDTCDPYYVTTVEWEWNDVGIFANCYACA
;
A
#
# COMPACT_ATOMS: atom_id res chain seq x y z
N ASP A 1 9.75 18.06 21.43
CA ASP A 1 8.53 17.96 22.26
C ASP A 1 7.61 16.89 21.71
N VAL A 2 6.85 16.24 22.60
CA VAL A 2 5.85 15.21 22.24
C VAL A 2 4.49 15.65 22.77
N GLU A 3 3.48 15.58 21.92
CA GLU A 3 2.07 15.74 22.29
C GLU A 3 1.38 14.40 22.10
N VAL A 4 0.66 13.91 23.11
CA VAL A 4 -0.05 12.63 23.10
C VAL A 4 -1.54 12.89 23.26
N LYS A 5 -2.34 12.21 22.42
CA LYS A 5 -3.80 12.21 22.52
C LYS A 5 -4.29 10.77 22.22
N GLY A 6 -4.60 10.01 23.27
CA GLY A 6 -4.87 8.57 23.13
C GLY A 6 -3.64 7.84 22.56
N ALA A 7 -3.78 7.22 21.41
CA ALA A 7 -2.70 6.58 20.67
C ALA A 7 -2.09 7.44 19.54
N GLU A 8 -2.67 8.61 19.28
CA GLU A 8 -2.12 9.58 18.34
C GLU A 8 -1.01 10.41 19.00
N VAL A 9 0.11 10.51 18.35
CA VAL A 9 1.32 11.17 18.86
C VAL A 9 1.84 12.16 17.84
N LYS A 10 2.09 13.39 18.26
CA LYS A 10 2.82 14.40 17.49
C LYS A 10 4.19 14.62 18.08
N LEU A 11 5.20 14.36 17.31
CA LEU A 11 6.59 14.62 17.65
C LEU A 11 7.08 15.88 16.95
N ASN A 12 7.38 16.92 17.71
CA ASN A 12 8.00 18.13 17.22
C ASN A 12 9.51 18.05 17.39
N VAL A 13 10.23 17.96 16.30
CA VAL A 13 11.69 17.93 16.25
C VAL A 13 12.21 19.31 15.83
N GLN A 14 13.05 19.90 16.66
CA GLN A 14 13.70 21.19 16.41
C GLN A 14 15.20 21.04 16.68
N PRO A 15 16.00 20.76 15.65
CA PRO A 15 17.42 20.54 15.83
C PRO A 15 18.14 21.83 16.26
N GLU A 16 18.74 21.81 17.44
CA GLU A 16 19.59 22.88 17.89
C GLU A 16 21.05 22.62 17.44
N ASN A 17 21.67 23.58 16.74
CA ASN A 17 23.04 23.52 16.27
C ASN A 17 23.36 22.35 15.31
N TRP A 18 22.34 21.81 14.62
CA TRP A 18 22.48 20.80 13.58
C TRP A 18 21.71 21.22 12.33
N ASP A 19 22.42 21.42 11.23
CA ASP A 19 21.87 21.81 9.93
C ASP A 19 21.87 20.66 8.91
N GLY A 20 22.31 19.47 9.33
CA GLY A 20 22.36 18.24 8.55
C GLY A 20 21.03 17.47 8.56
N TYR A 21 21.08 16.27 8.02
CA TYR A 21 19.96 15.31 8.07
C TYR A 21 19.92 14.57 9.40
N TYR A 22 18.75 14.06 9.76
CA TYR A 22 18.56 13.22 10.93
C TYR A 22 17.51 12.14 10.66
N LEU A 23 17.63 11.03 11.38
CA LEU A 23 16.63 9.95 11.42
C LEU A 23 15.77 10.09 12.66
N VAL A 24 14.51 9.67 12.55
CA VAL A 24 13.59 9.56 13.68
C VAL A 24 13.16 8.11 13.81
N LYS A 25 13.23 7.58 15.02
CA LYS A 25 12.68 6.28 15.39
C LYS A 25 11.79 6.38 16.61
N ILE A 26 10.64 5.72 16.54
CA ILE A 26 9.80 5.45 17.69
C ILE A 26 9.97 3.97 18.03
N VAL A 27 10.31 3.67 19.26
CA VAL A 27 10.50 2.30 19.74
C VAL A 27 9.69 2.07 21.01
N ASP A 28 9.07 0.90 21.12
CA ASP A 28 8.50 0.44 22.38
C ASP A 28 9.63 0.26 23.39
N TYR A 29 9.53 0.96 24.50
CA TYR A 29 10.56 0.95 25.54
C TYR A 29 10.79 -0.44 26.15
N ASN A 30 9.76 -1.27 26.16
CA ASN A 30 9.80 -2.62 26.74
C ASN A 30 10.04 -3.72 25.69
N ASN A 31 10.20 -3.36 24.43
CA ASN A 31 10.41 -4.33 23.38
C ASN A 31 11.82 -4.92 23.46
N GLU A 32 11.94 -6.15 23.96
CA GLU A 32 13.20 -6.89 24.09
C GLU A 32 13.96 -7.07 22.77
N PHE A 33 13.27 -6.91 21.63
CA PHE A 33 13.90 -7.02 20.31
C PHE A 33 14.84 -5.85 20.02
N TYR A 34 14.52 -4.66 20.54
CA TYR A 34 15.35 -3.46 20.37
C TYR A 34 16.21 -3.15 21.61
N VAL A 35 15.78 -3.61 22.76
CA VAL A 35 16.44 -3.38 24.04
C VAL A 35 16.63 -4.74 24.69
N GLY A 36 17.55 -5.58 24.18
CA GLY A 36 17.85 -6.88 24.79
C GLY A 36 18.11 -6.74 26.30
N GLU A 37 17.84 -7.79 27.06
CA GLU A 37 18.05 -7.80 28.52
C GLU A 37 19.44 -7.24 28.83
N GLY A 38 19.51 -6.03 29.39
CA GLY A 38 20.77 -5.34 29.71
C GLY A 38 21.31 -4.34 28.70
N VAL A 39 20.60 -4.09 27.56
CA VAL A 39 20.94 -3.01 26.63
C VAL A 39 20.45 -1.70 27.25
N THR A 40 21.37 -0.87 27.68
CA THR A 40 21.06 0.52 28.03
C THR A 40 21.04 1.35 26.76
N PHE A 41 20.38 2.53 26.78
CA PHE A 41 20.52 3.55 25.73
C PHE A 41 21.99 4.02 25.69
N GLY A 42 22.87 3.21 25.20
CA GLY A 42 24.31 3.40 25.18
C GLY A 42 24.88 2.93 23.86
N GLU A 43 26.16 2.63 23.89
CA GLU A 43 26.95 2.27 22.70
C GLU A 43 26.36 1.07 21.93
N ASP A 44 25.84 0.05 22.65
CA ASP A 44 25.26 -1.14 22.00
C ASP A 44 23.98 -0.81 21.22
N TYR A 45 23.15 0.10 21.73
CA TYR A 45 21.94 0.54 21.05
C TYR A 45 22.26 1.40 19.82
N MET A 46 23.25 2.29 19.95
CA MET A 46 23.74 3.09 18.81
C MET A 46 24.31 2.21 17.71
N ASN A 47 25.02 1.14 18.09
CA ASN A 47 25.55 0.18 17.12
C ASN A 47 24.40 -0.55 16.40
N ALA A 48 23.37 -1.00 17.11
CA ALA A 48 22.21 -1.66 16.50
C ALA A 48 21.46 -0.76 15.51
N ILE A 49 21.25 0.52 15.85
CA ILE A 49 20.64 1.50 14.94
C ILE A 49 21.57 1.81 13.75
N SER A 50 22.87 1.92 13.98
CA SER A 50 23.83 2.14 12.89
C SER A 50 23.86 0.96 11.94
N ASP A 51 23.81 -0.26 12.43
CA ASP A 51 23.77 -1.48 11.62
C ASP A 51 22.48 -1.57 10.81
N GLU A 52 21.34 -1.25 11.41
CA GLU A 52 20.06 -1.18 10.71
C GLU A 52 20.08 -0.11 9.60
N TRP A 53 20.59 1.08 9.91
CA TRP A 53 20.75 2.15 8.92
C TRP A 53 21.65 1.74 7.78
N ILE A 54 22.80 1.13 8.06
CA ILE A 54 23.72 0.62 7.04
C ILE A 54 23.01 -0.36 6.12
N GLY A 55 22.16 -1.25 6.66
CA GLY A 55 21.35 -2.18 5.89
C GLY A 55 20.38 -1.48 4.94
N VAL A 56 19.60 -0.54 5.43
CA VAL A 56 18.65 0.26 4.64
C VAL A 56 19.39 1.06 3.56
N TYR A 57 20.46 1.76 3.93
CA TYR A 57 21.24 2.58 3.04
C TYR A 57 21.89 1.75 1.91
N SER A 58 22.51 0.63 2.24
CA SER A 58 23.15 -0.26 1.28
C SER A 58 22.13 -0.90 0.32
N SER A 59 20.96 -1.28 0.83
CA SER A 59 19.86 -1.82 0.02
C SER A 59 19.37 -0.81 -1.02
N ASN A 60 19.14 0.42 -0.61
CA ASN A 60 18.71 1.50 -1.51
C ASN A 60 19.76 1.87 -2.55
N LEU A 61 21.04 1.92 -2.18
CA LEU A 61 22.13 2.11 -3.15
C LEU A 61 22.19 0.99 -4.17
N SER A 62 21.99 -0.25 -3.72
CA SER A 62 21.98 -1.43 -4.61
C SER A 62 20.77 -1.43 -5.56
N ALA A 63 19.67 -0.81 -5.15
CA ALA A 63 18.50 -0.57 -5.98
C ALA A 63 18.68 0.60 -6.97
N GLY A 64 19.83 1.31 -6.94
CA GLY A 64 20.16 2.37 -7.87
C GLY A 64 19.78 3.78 -7.43
N HIS A 65 19.27 3.96 -6.20
CA HIS A 65 19.03 5.30 -5.64
C HIS A 65 20.34 6.03 -5.39
N SER A 66 20.35 7.33 -5.64
CA SER A 66 21.49 8.16 -5.26
C SER A 66 21.51 8.39 -3.75
N MET A 67 22.69 8.74 -3.21
CA MET A 67 22.83 9.15 -1.81
C MET A 67 21.84 10.27 -1.45
N GLN A 68 21.68 11.25 -2.33
CA GLN A 68 20.78 12.38 -2.09
C GLN A 68 19.30 11.94 -2.06
N ASP A 69 18.91 11.06 -2.96
CA ASP A 69 17.54 10.52 -2.96
C ASP A 69 17.23 9.75 -1.65
N ILE A 70 18.22 9.00 -1.15
CA ILE A 70 18.06 8.26 0.13
C ILE A 70 17.89 9.25 1.29
N LEU A 71 18.72 10.28 1.35
CA LEU A 71 18.62 11.31 2.39
C LEU A 71 17.27 12.04 2.33
N ASP A 72 16.84 12.43 1.15
CA ASP A 72 15.60 13.20 0.98
C ASP A 72 14.33 12.38 1.23
N ASN A 73 14.36 11.06 1.05
CA ASN A 73 13.20 10.18 1.22
C ASN A 73 13.13 9.47 2.59
N ILE A 74 14.27 9.25 3.24
CA ILE A 74 14.35 8.46 4.49
C ILE A 74 14.69 9.33 5.69
N CYS A 75 15.41 10.42 5.49
CA CYS A 75 15.85 11.32 6.55
C CYS A 75 15.07 12.63 6.56
N TYR A 76 15.11 13.31 7.68
CA TYR A 76 14.50 14.63 7.85
C TYR A 76 15.56 15.71 7.95
N LYS A 77 15.17 16.96 7.72
CA LYS A 77 16.04 18.12 7.84
C LYS A 77 15.29 19.36 8.32
N GLY A 78 15.90 20.10 9.24
CA GLY A 78 15.27 21.30 9.84
C GLY A 78 14.14 20.95 10.82
N ASP A 79 13.30 21.92 11.10
CA ASP A 79 12.17 21.74 12.02
C ASP A 79 11.08 20.88 11.37
N MET A 80 10.63 19.85 12.07
CA MET A 80 9.61 18.91 11.57
C MET A 80 8.58 18.60 12.66
N THR A 81 7.33 18.46 12.24
CA THR A 81 6.27 17.85 13.05
C THR A 81 5.88 16.52 12.39
N LEU A 82 6.04 15.44 13.11
CA LEU A 82 5.73 14.09 12.65
C LEU A 82 4.53 13.55 13.44
N GLU A 83 3.62 12.88 12.75
CA GLU A 83 2.43 12.29 13.36
C GLU A 83 2.51 10.77 13.26
N PHE A 84 2.20 10.10 14.38
CA PHE A 84 2.24 8.64 14.50
C PHE A 84 0.94 8.14 15.12
N ALA A 85 0.42 7.02 14.62
CA ALA A 85 -0.57 6.20 15.29
C ALA A 85 0.17 5.02 15.94
N LEU A 86 0.15 4.95 17.26
CA LEU A 86 0.87 3.95 18.04
C LEU A 86 -0.11 3.07 18.81
N GLU A 87 0.36 2.02 19.46
CA GLU A 87 -0.46 1.21 20.36
C GLU A 87 -0.79 1.99 21.64
N SER A 88 -2.01 1.79 22.18
CA SER A 88 -2.45 2.43 23.41
C SER A 88 -1.80 1.78 24.65
N TYR A 89 -1.61 2.55 25.72
CA TYR A 89 -0.99 2.11 26.97
C TYR A 89 0.45 1.60 26.87
N VAL A 90 1.18 1.98 25.86
CA VAL A 90 2.57 1.57 25.68
C VAL A 90 3.51 2.72 26.02
N LEU A 91 4.61 2.39 26.70
CA LEU A 91 5.72 3.30 26.93
C LEU A 91 6.65 3.28 25.72
N TYR A 92 6.84 4.42 25.10
CA TYR A 92 7.70 4.60 23.92
C TYR A 92 8.89 5.50 24.20
N SER A 93 9.91 5.34 23.37
CA SER A 93 11.00 6.29 23.22
C SER A 93 11.03 6.82 21.81
N ALA A 94 10.95 8.14 21.65
CA ALA A 94 11.26 8.79 20.39
C ALA A 94 12.75 9.15 20.39
N LEU A 95 13.46 8.70 19.37
CA LEU A 95 14.89 8.88 19.21
C LEU A 95 15.17 9.65 17.91
N VAL A 96 16.07 10.61 17.98
CA VAL A 96 16.49 11.43 16.85
C VAL A 96 18.01 11.31 16.70
N TYR A 97 18.45 10.77 15.56
CA TYR A 97 19.85 10.49 15.26
C TYR A 97 20.36 11.45 14.19
N PRO A 98 21.43 12.21 14.44
CA PRO A 98 22.09 12.96 13.38
C PRO A 98 22.74 12.00 12.36
N VAL A 99 22.60 12.34 11.07
CA VAL A 99 23.17 11.59 9.95
C VAL A 99 24.09 12.49 9.17
N ALA A 100 25.30 12.03 8.87
CA ALA A 100 26.28 12.78 8.10
C ALA A 100 27.08 11.88 7.16
N GLU A 101 27.60 12.48 6.11
CA GLU A 101 28.57 11.81 5.24
C GLU A 101 29.92 11.69 5.94
N HIS A 102 30.47 10.48 5.92
CA HIS A 102 31.80 10.17 6.38
C HIS A 102 32.42 9.11 5.46
N ASP A 103 33.60 9.39 4.92
CA ASP A 103 34.33 8.50 3.99
C ASP A 103 33.52 8.02 2.76
N GLY A 104 32.64 8.87 2.24
CA GLY A 104 31.81 8.57 1.07
C GLY A 104 30.55 7.76 1.38
N PHE A 105 30.23 7.56 2.66
CA PHE A 105 29.01 6.90 3.13
C PHE A 105 28.23 7.81 4.06
N VAL A 106 26.91 7.69 4.04
CA VAL A 106 26.06 8.35 5.03
C VAL A 106 25.93 7.45 6.26
N GLN A 107 26.30 7.99 7.41
CA GLN A 107 26.33 7.25 8.67
C GLN A 107 25.62 8.02 9.77
N VAL A 108 25.08 7.28 10.75
CA VAL A 108 24.64 7.85 12.03
C VAL A 108 25.87 8.37 12.77
N VAL A 109 25.80 9.62 13.22
CA VAL A 109 26.91 10.29 13.93
C VAL A 109 26.46 10.80 15.28
N GLY A 110 27.17 10.41 16.33
CA GLY A 110 26.91 10.82 17.70
C GLY A 110 25.72 10.08 18.37
N GLU A 111 25.54 10.41 19.65
CA GLU A 111 24.46 9.85 20.47
C GLU A 111 23.09 10.43 20.07
N PRO A 112 21.97 9.66 20.21
CA PRO A 112 20.66 10.18 19.93
C PRO A 112 20.20 11.20 20.97
N SER A 113 19.44 12.17 20.51
CA SER A 113 18.53 12.87 21.40
C SER A 113 17.27 12.03 21.57
N TYR A 114 16.75 11.87 22.78
CA TYR A 114 15.57 11.06 22.99
C TYR A 114 14.59 11.66 24.02
N ILE A 115 13.32 11.25 23.90
CA ILE A 115 12.27 11.57 24.87
C ILE A 115 11.40 10.32 25.06
N ASN A 116 11.14 9.99 26.33
CA ASN A 116 10.21 8.93 26.69
C ASN A 116 8.81 9.51 26.90
N PHE A 117 7.81 8.81 26.42
CA PHE A 117 6.41 9.16 26.59
C PHE A 117 5.55 7.90 26.62
N SER A 118 4.36 8.01 27.20
CA SER A 118 3.38 6.93 27.17
C SER A 118 2.18 7.36 26.37
N THR A 119 1.67 6.46 25.53
CA THR A 119 0.34 6.61 24.94
C THR A 119 -0.74 6.46 26.00
N GLU A 120 -1.90 7.01 25.76
CA GLU A 120 -3.03 7.01 26.67
C GLU A 120 -4.06 5.96 26.24
N GLU A 121 -5.06 5.72 27.10
CA GLU A 121 -6.20 4.87 26.78
C GLU A 121 -6.99 5.46 25.60
N VAL A 122 -7.29 4.58 24.63
CA VAL A 122 -8.26 4.89 23.58
C VAL A 122 -9.63 4.43 24.04
N GLY A 123 -10.54 5.36 24.24
CA GLY A 123 -11.92 5.09 24.66
C GLY A 123 -12.79 4.58 23.51
N GLN A 124 -13.97 4.05 23.88
CA GLN A 124 -15.02 3.74 22.90
C GLN A 124 -15.52 5.02 22.21
N SER A 125 -15.88 4.90 20.95
CA SER A 125 -16.43 5.98 20.12
C SER A 125 -17.89 5.70 19.77
N ASP A 126 -18.66 6.77 19.62
CA ASP A 126 -20.03 6.74 19.10
C ASP A 126 -20.05 6.87 17.55
N MET A 127 -18.91 6.65 16.88
CA MET A 127 -18.85 6.73 15.43
C MET A 127 -19.64 5.61 14.77
N ASP A 128 -20.62 5.97 13.96
CA ASP A 128 -21.33 5.06 13.06
C ASP A 128 -20.61 4.98 11.71
N ILE A 129 -20.64 3.81 11.07
CA ILE A 129 -20.08 3.59 9.74
C ILE A 129 -21.20 3.14 8.80
N ASN A 130 -21.47 3.93 7.76
CA ASN A 130 -22.41 3.56 6.71
C ASN A 130 -21.70 2.87 5.55
N ILE A 131 -22.22 1.71 5.11
CA ILE A 131 -21.70 0.92 4.00
C ILE A 131 -22.73 0.89 2.87
N GLU A 132 -22.34 1.39 1.71
CA GLU A 132 -23.14 1.33 0.48
C GLU A 132 -22.44 0.48 -0.57
N VAL A 133 -23.21 -0.38 -1.25
CA VAL A 133 -22.73 -1.19 -2.38
C VAL A 133 -23.60 -0.83 -3.58
N THR A 134 -22.95 -0.41 -4.65
CA THR A 134 -23.62 -0.06 -5.91
C THR A 134 -22.91 -0.76 -7.08
N ASN A 135 -23.51 -0.74 -8.25
CA ASN A 135 -22.93 -1.30 -9.48
C ASN A 135 -22.38 -2.73 -9.29
N CYS A 136 -23.15 -3.56 -8.55
CA CYS A 136 -22.74 -4.93 -8.29
C CYS A 136 -23.12 -5.83 -9.47
N TYR A 137 -22.08 -6.30 -10.18
CA TYR A 137 -22.21 -7.18 -11.33
C TYR A 137 -21.54 -8.54 -11.06
N VAL A 138 -21.11 -9.23 -12.09
CA VAL A 138 -20.54 -10.58 -11.99
C VAL A 138 -19.23 -10.62 -11.21
N ARG A 139 -18.34 -9.64 -11.48
CA ARG A 139 -16.97 -9.60 -10.92
C ARG A 139 -16.62 -8.26 -10.33
N VAL A 140 -17.53 -7.30 -10.35
CA VAL A 140 -17.27 -5.93 -9.91
C VAL A 140 -18.33 -5.44 -8.94
N ALA A 141 -17.94 -4.55 -8.04
CA ALA A 141 -18.83 -3.79 -7.19
C ALA A 141 -18.19 -2.47 -6.79
N ASP A 142 -18.98 -1.41 -6.75
CA ASP A 142 -18.57 -0.15 -6.15
C ASP A 142 -18.98 -0.14 -4.68
N ILE A 143 -18.03 0.12 -3.81
CA ILE A 143 -18.23 0.15 -2.36
C ILE A 143 -17.88 1.54 -1.86
N LYS A 144 -18.82 2.13 -1.11
CA LYS A 144 -18.62 3.41 -0.45
C LYS A 144 -18.78 3.22 1.06
N ILE A 145 -17.80 3.68 1.81
CA ILE A 145 -17.77 3.67 3.27
C ILE A 145 -17.76 5.12 3.74
N THR A 146 -18.71 5.45 4.64
CA THR A 146 -18.85 6.81 5.16
C THR A 146 -18.96 6.76 6.68
N PRO A 147 -17.88 7.05 7.43
CA PRO A 147 -17.94 7.20 8.87
C PRO A 147 -18.63 8.50 9.24
N SER A 148 -19.37 8.51 10.36
CA SER A 148 -20.03 9.70 10.87
C SER A 148 -19.05 10.75 11.45
N ASN A 149 -17.87 10.29 11.87
CA ASN A 149 -16.74 11.12 12.25
C ASN A 149 -15.54 10.89 11.32
N PRO A 150 -15.23 11.85 10.43
CA PRO A 150 -14.16 11.67 9.45
C PRO A 150 -12.73 11.75 10.04
N ASP A 151 -12.59 12.20 11.27
CA ASP A 151 -11.30 12.36 11.94
C ASP A 151 -10.87 11.09 12.68
N GLU A 152 -11.79 10.16 12.90
CA GLU A 152 -11.50 8.88 13.55
C GLU A 152 -11.06 7.81 12.56
N SER A 153 -10.16 6.93 13.03
CA SER A 153 -9.63 5.82 12.23
C SER A 153 -10.58 4.63 12.26
N TRP A 154 -10.59 3.87 11.16
CA TRP A 154 -11.39 2.65 11.02
C TRP A 154 -10.68 1.63 10.13
N LEU A 155 -11.07 0.37 10.26
CA LEU A 155 -10.57 -0.75 9.46
C LEU A 155 -11.68 -1.32 8.58
N LEU A 156 -11.29 -1.95 7.46
CA LEU A 156 -12.17 -2.55 6.46
C LEU A 156 -11.68 -3.95 6.10
N LEU A 157 -12.60 -4.91 6.14
CA LEU A 157 -12.41 -6.24 5.55
C LEU A 157 -13.51 -6.49 4.52
N ILE A 158 -13.15 -7.06 3.38
CA ILE A 158 -14.08 -7.56 2.37
C ILE A 158 -13.69 -9.00 2.05
N THR A 159 -14.57 -9.96 2.30
CA THR A 159 -14.27 -11.37 2.12
C THR A 159 -15.48 -12.16 1.64
N PRO A 160 -15.31 -13.28 0.91
CA PRO A 160 -16.39 -14.21 0.66
C PRO A 160 -16.95 -14.78 1.97
N THR A 161 -18.26 -14.83 2.13
CA THR A 161 -18.88 -15.40 3.34
C THR A 161 -18.54 -16.87 3.55
N SER A 162 -18.15 -17.58 2.48
CA SER A 162 -17.71 -18.97 2.55
C SER A 162 -16.38 -19.18 3.28
N TYR A 163 -15.61 -18.13 3.53
CA TYR A 163 -14.36 -18.20 4.29
C TYR A 163 -14.61 -18.07 5.79
N LEU A 164 -15.79 -17.61 6.18
CA LEU A 164 -16.15 -17.45 7.57
C LEU A 164 -16.70 -18.76 8.16
N PRO A 165 -16.56 -18.99 9.47
CA PRO A 165 -17.22 -20.08 10.17
C PRO A 165 -18.74 -20.04 10.01
N ALA A 166 -19.39 -21.20 9.93
CA ALA A 166 -20.84 -21.26 9.81
C ALA A 166 -21.55 -20.64 11.03
N GLY A 167 -22.46 -19.71 10.78
CA GLY A 167 -23.21 -19.03 11.83
C GLY A 167 -22.42 -17.94 12.56
N TYR A 168 -21.50 -17.30 11.84
CA TYR A 168 -20.73 -16.15 12.34
C TYR A 168 -21.64 -15.05 12.90
N ASP A 169 -21.16 -14.41 13.94
CA ASP A 169 -21.72 -13.21 14.57
C ASP A 169 -20.67 -12.09 14.57
N ASP A 170 -20.99 -10.97 15.17
CA ASP A 170 -20.09 -9.80 15.19
C ASP A 170 -18.77 -10.08 15.91
N GLU A 171 -18.75 -10.95 16.93
CA GLU A 171 -17.53 -11.33 17.64
C GLU A 171 -16.60 -12.14 16.72
N ILE A 172 -17.17 -13.12 16.00
CA ILE A 172 -16.41 -13.93 15.02
C ILE A 172 -15.92 -13.08 13.85
N LEU A 173 -16.74 -12.14 13.37
CA LEU A 173 -16.35 -11.21 12.30
C LEU A 173 -15.16 -10.34 12.72
N LEU A 174 -15.20 -9.85 13.95
CA LEU A 174 -14.14 -9.04 14.51
C LEU A 174 -12.84 -9.83 14.67
N ASP A 175 -12.91 -11.03 15.27
CA ASP A 175 -11.74 -11.89 15.44
C ASP A 175 -11.11 -12.27 14.09
N TYR A 176 -11.96 -12.59 13.10
CA TYR A 176 -11.49 -12.90 11.75
C TYR A 176 -10.83 -11.68 11.09
N ALA A 177 -11.46 -10.51 11.16
CA ALA A 177 -10.92 -9.29 10.59
C ALA A 177 -9.58 -8.92 11.24
N LEU A 178 -9.49 -8.94 12.57
CA LEU A 178 -8.25 -8.65 13.28
C LEU A 178 -7.15 -9.67 12.98
N GLY A 179 -7.48 -10.95 12.81
CA GLY A 179 -6.54 -11.99 12.40
C GLY A 179 -5.94 -11.73 11.02
N GLU A 180 -6.75 -11.30 10.05
CA GLU A 180 -6.28 -10.93 8.71
C GLU A 180 -5.44 -9.65 8.73
N PHE A 181 -5.79 -8.69 9.58
CA PHE A 181 -5.08 -7.41 9.67
C PHE A 181 -3.72 -7.48 10.38
N VAL A 182 -3.37 -8.54 11.08
CA VAL A 182 -2.02 -8.70 11.68
C VAL A 182 -0.90 -8.52 10.64
N TYR A 183 -1.19 -8.76 9.36
CA TYR A 183 -0.22 -8.66 8.27
C TYR A 183 -0.38 -7.42 7.38
N TYR A 184 -1.54 -6.72 7.41
CA TYR A 184 -1.87 -5.63 6.46
C TYR A 184 -2.68 -4.51 7.14
N THR A 185 -2.10 -3.83 8.12
CA THR A 185 -2.78 -2.73 8.81
C THR A 185 -2.72 -1.44 8.01
N TYR A 186 -3.75 -1.17 7.23
CA TYR A 186 -4.02 0.19 6.78
C TYR A 186 -5.24 0.73 7.54
N GLU A 187 -4.99 1.66 8.45
CA GLU A 187 -6.07 2.45 9.07
C GLU A 187 -6.55 3.50 8.06
N PHE A 188 -7.86 3.55 7.87
CA PHE A 188 -8.49 4.56 7.03
C PHE A 188 -9.01 5.70 7.89
N LYS A 189 -9.11 6.89 7.32
CA LYS A 189 -9.81 8.06 7.88
C LYS A 189 -10.70 8.68 6.82
N GLY A 190 -11.84 9.24 7.25
CA GLY A 190 -12.79 9.88 6.36
C GLY A 190 -13.54 8.91 5.45
N GLU A 191 -14.18 9.47 4.43
CA GLU A 191 -14.94 8.71 3.43
C GLU A 191 -14.00 7.99 2.47
N MET A 192 -14.35 6.74 2.13
CA MET A 192 -13.62 5.94 1.13
C MET A 192 -14.60 5.43 0.07
N THR A 193 -14.17 5.47 -1.18
CA THR A 193 -14.84 4.78 -2.29
C THR A 193 -13.83 3.88 -2.98
N THR A 194 -14.20 2.62 -3.19
CA THR A 194 -13.35 1.65 -3.90
C THR A 194 -14.14 0.92 -4.97
N HIS A 195 -13.49 0.63 -6.07
CA HIS A 195 -14.01 -0.20 -7.15
C HIS A 195 -13.34 -1.57 -7.07
N MET A 196 -14.11 -2.58 -6.69
CA MET A 196 -13.65 -3.98 -6.65
C MET A 196 -13.88 -4.60 -8.02
N ASN A 197 -12.85 -5.16 -8.63
CA ASN A 197 -12.91 -5.72 -9.99
C ASN A 197 -12.44 -7.18 -10.11
N THR A 198 -12.17 -7.83 -8.97
CA THR A 198 -11.67 -9.22 -8.88
C THR A 198 -12.58 -10.16 -8.10
N LEU A 199 -13.84 -9.82 -8.01
CA LEU A 199 -14.81 -10.64 -7.29
C LEU A 199 -15.11 -11.95 -8.03
N TYR A 200 -15.40 -13.02 -7.30
CA TYR A 200 -15.88 -14.27 -7.88
C TYR A 200 -17.34 -14.15 -8.27
N PRO A 201 -17.77 -14.76 -9.39
CA PRO A 201 -19.19 -14.78 -9.80
C PRO A 201 -20.07 -15.57 -8.82
N ASP A 202 -21.36 -15.24 -8.77
CA ASP A 202 -22.39 -15.92 -7.95
C ASP A 202 -21.97 -16.11 -6.48
N THR A 203 -21.11 -15.23 -5.97
CA THR A 203 -20.48 -15.35 -4.67
C THR A 203 -21.02 -14.30 -3.71
N GLU A 204 -21.39 -14.75 -2.51
CA GLU A 204 -21.78 -13.87 -1.44
C GLU A 204 -20.57 -13.36 -0.68
N TYR A 205 -20.48 -12.04 -0.56
CA TYR A 205 -19.44 -11.31 0.14
C TYR A 205 -19.99 -10.59 1.36
N ILE A 206 -19.15 -10.41 2.35
CA ILE A 206 -19.43 -9.53 3.48
C ILE A 206 -18.36 -8.43 3.54
N ILE A 207 -18.83 -7.22 3.77
CA ILE A 207 -18.03 -6.08 4.12
C ILE A 207 -18.13 -5.91 5.62
N VAL A 208 -17.00 -5.79 6.29
CA VAL A 208 -16.92 -5.56 7.75
C VAL A 208 -16.13 -4.30 7.98
N ALA A 209 -16.66 -3.34 8.72
CA ALA A 209 -15.98 -2.10 9.07
C ALA A 209 -16.22 -1.79 10.55
N PHE A 210 -15.20 -1.28 11.23
CA PHE A 210 -15.27 -0.89 12.62
C PHE A 210 -14.22 0.17 12.94
N GLY A 211 -14.47 1.00 13.93
CA GLY A 211 -13.51 1.97 14.43
C GLY A 211 -12.33 1.28 15.09
N TYR A 212 -11.13 1.77 14.81
CA TYR A 212 -9.91 1.19 15.32
C TYR A 212 -8.85 2.27 15.52
N SER A 213 -8.22 2.28 16.66
CA SER A 213 -7.14 3.21 16.97
C SER A 213 -6.24 2.64 18.06
N GLY A 214 -4.93 2.74 17.86
CA GLY A 214 -3.95 2.35 18.86
C GLY A 214 -4.02 0.89 19.32
N GLY A 215 -4.28 -0.02 18.40
CA GLY A 215 -4.40 -1.45 18.70
C GLY A 215 -5.76 -1.84 19.32
N VAL A 216 -6.72 -0.91 19.43
CA VAL A 216 -8.00 -1.12 20.12
C VAL A 216 -9.18 -0.88 19.20
N VAL A 217 -10.15 -1.77 19.24
CA VAL A 217 -11.47 -1.59 18.59
C VAL A 217 -12.25 -0.53 19.35
N THR A 218 -12.72 0.51 18.66
CA THR A 218 -13.35 1.68 19.28
C THR A 218 -14.85 1.77 19.03
N THR A 219 -15.41 1.00 18.10
CA THR A 219 -16.86 0.97 17.81
C THR A 219 -17.39 -0.45 17.74
N ASP A 220 -18.69 -0.59 17.71
CA ASP A 220 -19.34 -1.83 17.28
C ASP A 220 -19.00 -2.14 15.81
N VAL A 221 -19.14 -3.42 15.44
CA VAL A 221 -18.96 -3.89 14.07
C VAL A 221 -20.13 -3.41 13.20
N CYS A 222 -19.82 -2.79 12.07
CA CYS A 222 -20.77 -2.55 11.01
C CYS A 222 -20.50 -3.54 9.88
N SER A 223 -21.52 -4.27 9.43
CA SER A 223 -21.39 -5.24 8.35
C SER A 223 -22.44 -5.09 7.27
N LYS A 224 -22.09 -5.46 6.05
CA LYS A 224 -22.97 -5.43 4.88
C LYS A 224 -22.70 -6.63 3.99
N VAL A 225 -23.72 -7.46 3.78
CA VAL A 225 -23.66 -8.57 2.82
C VAL A 225 -24.14 -8.09 1.45
N PHE A 226 -23.43 -8.53 0.39
CA PHE A 226 -23.87 -8.39 -0.99
C PHE A 226 -23.53 -9.66 -1.77
N LYS A 227 -24.13 -9.84 -2.92
CA LYS A 227 -23.87 -10.99 -3.76
C LYS A 227 -23.61 -10.55 -5.20
N THR A 228 -22.52 -11.06 -5.79
CA THR A 228 -22.22 -10.87 -7.20
C THR A 228 -23.21 -11.65 -8.06
N GLN A 229 -23.38 -11.19 -9.29
CA GLN A 229 -24.25 -11.85 -10.25
C GLN A 229 -23.62 -13.16 -10.76
N GLN A 230 -24.45 -14.06 -11.21
CA GLN A 230 -24.01 -15.27 -11.89
C GLN A 230 -23.42 -14.91 -13.27
N GLU A 231 -22.39 -15.62 -13.70
CA GLU A 231 -21.89 -15.50 -15.05
C GLU A 231 -23.00 -15.80 -16.07
N GLY A 232 -23.20 -14.82 -16.95
CA GLY A 232 -24.09 -14.96 -18.09
C GLY A 232 -23.31 -15.23 -19.37
N VAL A 233 -24.02 -15.53 -20.45
CA VAL A 233 -23.39 -15.54 -21.77
C VAL A 233 -23.21 -14.08 -22.21
N CYS A 234 -21.96 -13.65 -22.29
CA CYS A 234 -21.61 -12.33 -22.80
C CYS A 234 -21.49 -12.40 -24.33
N GLU A 235 -22.29 -11.59 -25.02
CA GLU A 235 -22.22 -11.44 -26.49
C GLU A 235 -21.22 -10.35 -26.90
N LEU A 236 -20.48 -9.76 -25.91
CA LEU A 236 -19.53 -8.71 -26.18
C LEU A 236 -18.25 -9.31 -26.77
N GLU A 237 -17.78 -8.70 -27.83
CA GLU A 237 -16.57 -9.12 -28.54
C GLU A 237 -15.50 -8.03 -28.46
N VAL A 238 -14.23 -8.43 -28.32
CA VAL A 238 -13.09 -7.58 -28.65
C VAL A 238 -13.03 -7.48 -30.18
N THR A 239 -13.28 -6.29 -30.70
CA THR A 239 -13.34 -6.05 -32.14
C THR A 239 -11.98 -5.66 -32.72
N ASP A 240 -11.11 -5.10 -31.90
CA ASP A 240 -9.78 -4.67 -32.32
C ASP A 240 -8.85 -4.48 -31.11
N VAL A 241 -7.56 -4.76 -31.30
CA VAL A 241 -6.49 -4.44 -30.34
C VAL A 241 -5.40 -3.70 -31.08
N ILE A 242 -5.25 -2.42 -30.76
CA ILE A 242 -4.27 -1.55 -31.41
C ILE A 242 -3.07 -1.40 -30.47
N VAL A 243 -1.92 -1.85 -30.90
CA VAL A 243 -0.68 -1.76 -30.16
C VAL A 243 0.18 -0.65 -30.73
N GLY A 244 0.58 0.27 -29.86
CA GLY A 244 1.51 1.36 -30.19
C GLY A 244 2.86 1.18 -29.49
N GLY A 245 3.91 1.69 -30.12
CA GLY A 245 5.26 1.59 -29.58
C GLY A 245 6.12 0.55 -30.30
N PRO A 246 7.24 0.11 -29.70
CA PRO A 246 7.73 0.54 -28.37
C PRO A 246 8.24 1.99 -28.35
N TYR A 247 7.88 2.73 -27.34
CA TYR A 247 8.35 4.11 -27.11
C TYR A 247 9.42 4.10 -26.03
N ARG A 248 10.55 4.78 -26.26
CA ARG A 248 11.54 4.94 -25.18
C ARG A 248 10.97 5.82 -24.08
N VAL A 249 11.17 5.42 -22.85
CA VAL A 249 10.72 6.16 -21.67
C VAL A 249 11.22 7.61 -21.67
N SER A 250 12.49 7.82 -22.01
CA SER A 250 13.10 9.14 -22.12
C SER A 250 12.39 10.05 -23.15
N ASP A 251 11.90 9.46 -24.24
CA ASP A 251 11.26 10.22 -25.32
C ASP A 251 9.83 10.60 -24.93
N LEU A 252 9.13 9.77 -24.14
CA LEU A 252 7.79 10.07 -23.64
C LEU A 252 7.79 11.27 -22.70
N TYR A 253 8.71 11.30 -21.73
CA TYR A 253 8.84 12.46 -20.84
C TYR A 253 9.21 13.74 -21.60
N ALA A 254 10.11 13.65 -22.59
CA ALA A 254 10.46 14.80 -23.42
C ALA A 254 9.30 15.29 -24.30
N TYR A 255 8.39 14.41 -24.70
CA TYR A 255 7.21 14.72 -25.52
C TYR A 255 6.12 15.43 -24.71
N ASP A 256 5.74 14.88 -23.55
CA ASP A 256 4.74 15.47 -22.65
C ASP A 256 5.13 15.25 -21.18
N PRO A 257 5.86 16.22 -20.57
CA PRO A 257 6.33 16.10 -19.19
C PRO A 257 5.20 16.06 -18.14
N VAL A 258 3.99 16.48 -18.49
CA VAL A 258 2.85 16.49 -17.56
C VAL A 258 2.21 15.11 -17.49
N THR A 259 1.87 14.55 -18.65
CA THR A 259 1.26 13.21 -18.73
C THR A 259 2.22 12.11 -18.32
N PHE A 260 3.52 12.28 -18.61
CA PHE A 260 4.56 11.28 -18.35
C PHE A 260 5.53 11.70 -17.24
N GLU A 261 5.06 12.49 -16.27
CA GLU A 261 5.90 12.94 -15.15
C GLU A 261 6.55 11.78 -14.38
N TYR A 262 5.86 10.66 -14.30
CA TYR A 262 6.37 9.42 -13.69
C TYR A 262 7.69 8.94 -14.32
N TYR A 263 7.94 9.26 -15.59
CA TYR A 263 9.15 8.87 -16.33
C TYR A 263 10.24 9.96 -16.34
N LYS A 264 10.14 10.93 -15.43
CA LYS A 264 11.12 12.02 -15.30
C LYS A 264 12.50 11.48 -14.92
N PRO A 265 13.56 11.79 -15.66
CA PRO A 265 14.93 11.47 -15.22
C PRO A 265 15.27 12.17 -13.89
N PRO A 266 16.04 11.55 -12.97
CA PRO A 266 16.84 10.33 -13.13
C PRO A 266 16.17 9.03 -12.68
N TYR A 267 14.85 9.00 -12.56
CA TYR A 267 14.18 7.82 -12.07
C TYR A 267 14.48 6.57 -12.91
N TYR A 268 14.71 5.44 -12.31
CA TYR A 268 14.79 4.00 -12.57
C TYR A 268 14.93 3.51 -14.02
N TYR A 269 14.59 4.32 -14.99
CA TYR A 269 14.46 3.94 -16.38
C TYR A 269 15.63 4.50 -17.17
N ASP A 270 16.62 3.67 -17.34
CA ASP A 270 17.72 3.96 -18.25
C ASP A 270 17.23 3.96 -19.72
N SER A 271 18.14 4.19 -20.65
CA SER A 271 17.84 4.24 -22.07
C SER A 271 17.38 2.88 -22.66
N SER A 272 17.33 1.81 -21.86
CA SER A 272 16.91 0.46 -22.28
C SER A 272 15.42 0.19 -22.07
N HIS A 273 14.74 1.02 -21.25
CA HIS A 273 13.33 0.84 -20.96
C HIS A 273 12.41 1.42 -22.05
N PHE A 274 11.35 0.67 -22.35
CA PHE A 274 10.35 1.02 -23.38
C PHE A 274 8.94 0.87 -22.81
N VAL A 275 8.04 1.68 -23.34
CA VAL A 275 6.59 1.63 -23.08
C VAL A 275 5.88 1.16 -24.34
N ILE A 276 4.93 0.27 -24.14
CA ILE A 276 3.97 -0.16 -25.18
C ILE A 276 2.60 0.34 -24.76
N THR A 277 1.86 0.92 -25.66
CA THR A 277 0.46 1.29 -25.44
C THR A 277 -0.46 0.27 -26.09
N MET A 278 -1.60 0.02 -25.47
CA MET A 278 -2.63 -0.87 -25.99
C MET A 278 -3.99 -0.16 -25.93
N GLU A 279 -4.69 -0.12 -27.06
CA GLU A 279 -6.09 0.31 -27.15
C GLU A 279 -6.94 -0.91 -27.51
N VAL A 280 -7.89 -1.25 -26.65
CA VAL A 280 -8.81 -2.36 -26.86
C VAL A 280 -10.17 -1.78 -27.28
N LYS A 281 -10.71 -2.24 -28.43
CA LYS A 281 -12.04 -1.89 -28.89
C LYS A 281 -13.00 -3.03 -28.72
N THR A 282 -14.21 -2.73 -28.30
CA THR A 282 -15.28 -3.70 -28.04
C THR A 282 -16.49 -3.44 -28.90
N SER A 283 -17.32 -4.46 -29.11
CA SER A 283 -18.55 -4.37 -29.93
C SER A 283 -19.61 -3.47 -29.31
N ALA A 284 -19.57 -3.23 -28.01
CA ALA A 284 -20.41 -2.30 -27.27
C ALA A 284 -19.64 -1.74 -26.06
N PRO A 285 -20.11 -0.66 -25.41
CA PRO A 285 -19.50 -0.17 -24.19
C PRO A 285 -19.45 -1.27 -23.12
N THR A 286 -18.32 -1.35 -22.42
CA THR A 286 -18.10 -2.29 -21.31
C THR A 286 -17.68 -1.55 -20.06
N THR A 287 -17.96 -2.13 -18.88
CA THR A 287 -17.51 -1.59 -17.60
C THR A 287 -16.05 -1.86 -17.35
N ASP A 288 -15.58 -3.07 -17.71
CA ASP A 288 -14.22 -3.51 -17.43
C ASP A 288 -13.62 -4.30 -18.58
N ILE A 289 -12.32 -4.14 -18.76
CA ILE A 289 -11.50 -4.90 -19.70
C ILE A 289 -10.29 -5.43 -18.92
N PHE A 290 -10.12 -6.74 -18.93
CA PHE A 290 -8.91 -7.37 -18.42
C PHE A 290 -7.92 -7.55 -19.56
N SER A 291 -6.71 -7.07 -19.38
CA SER A 291 -5.65 -7.16 -20.39
C SER A 291 -4.30 -7.36 -19.72
N ASP A 292 -3.45 -8.16 -20.32
CA ASP A 292 -2.10 -8.38 -19.85
C ASP A 292 -1.13 -8.62 -21.00
N PHE A 293 0.18 -8.51 -20.70
CA PHE A 293 1.27 -8.87 -21.58
C PHE A 293 2.00 -10.07 -20.98
N ILE A 294 2.02 -11.17 -21.71
CA ILE A 294 2.68 -12.39 -21.28
C ILE A 294 3.74 -12.81 -22.29
N TYR A 295 4.75 -13.54 -21.81
CA TYR A 295 5.75 -14.12 -22.71
C TYR A 295 5.11 -15.17 -23.60
N LYS A 296 5.44 -15.12 -24.87
CA LYS A 296 4.98 -16.15 -25.79
C LYS A 296 5.45 -17.55 -25.36
N ALA A 297 6.64 -17.65 -24.79
CA ALA A 297 7.16 -18.91 -24.28
C ALA A 297 6.32 -19.47 -23.13
N ASP A 298 5.82 -18.62 -22.23
CA ASP A 298 4.95 -19.03 -21.14
C ASP A 298 3.58 -19.46 -21.66
N TYR A 299 3.04 -18.72 -22.64
CA TYR A 299 1.82 -19.13 -23.32
C TYR A 299 1.97 -20.48 -24.04
N ASP A 300 3.06 -20.70 -24.76
CA ASP A 300 3.33 -21.93 -25.48
C ASP A 300 3.52 -23.12 -24.51
N TYR A 301 4.03 -22.87 -23.31
CA TYR A 301 4.25 -23.88 -22.27
C TYR A 301 2.98 -24.20 -21.45
N HIS A 302 2.27 -23.18 -21.00
CA HIS A 302 1.13 -23.32 -20.08
C HIS A 302 -0.22 -23.44 -20.78
N GLY A 303 -0.33 -22.92 -21.99
CA GLY A 303 -1.56 -22.93 -22.78
C GLY A 303 -2.55 -21.83 -22.36
N TYR A 304 -3.59 -21.67 -23.18
CA TYR A 304 -4.58 -20.59 -23.04
C TYR A 304 -5.34 -20.62 -21.71
N GLU A 305 -5.76 -21.80 -21.26
CA GLU A 305 -6.63 -21.88 -20.06
C GLU A 305 -5.92 -21.42 -18.78
N LEU A 306 -4.64 -21.74 -18.61
CA LEU A 306 -3.89 -21.32 -17.43
C LEU A 306 -3.57 -19.84 -17.48
N MET A 307 -3.13 -19.34 -18.64
CA MET A 307 -2.87 -17.90 -18.83
C MET A 307 -4.12 -17.07 -18.65
N PHE A 308 -5.27 -17.58 -19.07
CA PHE A 308 -6.56 -16.96 -18.85
C PHE A 308 -6.94 -16.93 -17.37
N TYR A 309 -6.67 -17.98 -16.63
CA TYR A 309 -6.90 -18.03 -15.19
C TYR A 309 -6.01 -17.03 -14.44
N ASP A 310 -4.73 -16.95 -14.79
CA ASP A 310 -3.79 -15.99 -14.23
C ASP A 310 -4.22 -14.55 -14.52
N LEU A 311 -4.66 -14.26 -15.75
CA LEU A 311 -5.20 -12.96 -16.12
C LEU A 311 -6.42 -12.55 -15.30
N LEU A 312 -7.24 -13.49 -14.84
CA LEU A 312 -8.41 -13.20 -14.00
C LEU A 312 -8.06 -13.02 -12.51
N ILE A 313 -6.96 -13.60 -12.07
CA ILE A 313 -6.51 -13.52 -10.68
C ILE A 313 -5.61 -12.30 -10.48
N ASP A 314 -4.65 -12.12 -11.39
CA ASP A 314 -3.79 -10.96 -11.40
C ASP A 314 -4.56 -9.78 -11.98
N THR A 315 -4.97 -8.89 -11.10
CA THR A 315 -5.66 -7.64 -11.44
C THR A 315 -4.84 -6.81 -12.40
N CYS A 316 -5.18 -6.85 -13.65
CA CYS A 316 -4.66 -5.87 -14.59
C CYS A 316 -5.46 -4.58 -14.46
N ASP A 317 -4.83 -3.55 -13.97
CA ASP A 317 -5.36 -2.19 -14.06
C ASP A 317 -5.49 -1.83 -15.54
N PRO A 318 -6.68 -1.49 -16.04
CA PRO A 318 -6.89 -1.13 -17.44
C PRO A 318 -6.08 0.09 -17.88
N TYR A 319 -5.51 0.83 -16.96
CA TYR A 319 -4.60 1.96 -17.21
C TYR A 319 -3.12 1.60 -17.09
N TYR A 320 -2.79 0.32 -16.93
CA TYR A 320 -1.41 -0.07 -16.72
C TYR A 320 -0.59 0.06 -18.00
N VAL A 321 0.35 0.97 -17.96
CA VAL A 321 1.42 1.06 -18.94
C VAL A 321 2.57 0.21 -18.41
N THR A 322 2.76 -0.97 -18.96
CA THR A 322 3.84 -1.86 -18.54
C THR A 322 5.14 -1.43 -19.19
N THR A 323 6.17 -1.19 -18.39
CA THR A 323 7.54 -1.09 -18.90
C THR A 323 8.09 -2.50 -19.06
N VAL A 324 8.53 -2.85 -20.26
CA VAL A 324 8.99 -4.19 -20.59
C VAL A 324 10.47 -4.13 -20.96
N GLU A 325 11.32 -4.80 -20.18
CA GLU A 325 12.75 -5.05 -20.50
C GLU A 325 12.88 -6.26 -21.44
N TRP A 326 12.31 -6.22 -22.66
CA TRP A 326 12.27 -7.43 -23.43
C TRP A 326 12.54 -7.19 -24.91
N GLU A 327 13.05 -8.22 -25.57
CA GLU A 327 13.12 -8.19 -27.02
C GLU A 327 11.68 -8.30 -27.57
N TRP A 328 11.28 -7.31 -28.36
CA TRP A 328 9.94 -7.15 -28.91
C TRP A 328 9.33 -8.39 -29.58
N ASN A 329 10.17 -9.32 -30.05
CA ASN A 329 9.71 -10.52 -30.74
C ASN A 329 9.16 -11.60 -29.81
N ASP A 330 9.31 -11.45 -28.48
CA ASP A 330 8.98 -12.50 -27.52
C ASP A 330 7.68 -12.20 -26.74
N VAL A 331 6.97 -11.11 -27.07
CA VAL A 331 5.77 -10.68 -26.37
C VAL A 331 4.52 -11.14 -27.12
N GLY A 332 3.68 -11.91 -26.47
CA GLY A 332 2.30 -12.19 -26.87
C GLY A 332 1.34 -11.22 -26.17
N ILE A 333 0.36 -10.71 -26.89
CA ILE A 333 -0.66 -9.82 -26.35
C ILE A 333 -1.99 -10.55 -26.32
N PHE A 334 -2.61 -10.58 -25.13
CA PHE A 334 -3.93 -11.16 -24.93
C PHE A 334 -4.86 -10.09 -24.35
N ALA A 335 -6.01 -9.97 -24.92
CA ALA A 335 -7.07 -9.12 -24.40
C ALA A 335 -8.37 -9.92 -24.38
N ASN A 336 -9.00 -10.00 -23.23
CA ASN A 336 -10.31 -10.60 -23.05
C ASN A 336 -11.28 -9.57 -22.47
N CYS A 337 -12.46 -9.48 -23.04
CA CYS A 337 -13.54 -8.66 -22.50
C CYS A 337 -14.49 -9.52 -21.69
N TYR A 338 -14.64 -9.18 -20.40
CA TYR A 338 -15.77 -9.61 -19.60
C TYR A 338 -16.70 -8.41 -19.45
N ALA A 339 -17.71 -8.34 -20.25
CA ALA A 339 -18.77 -7.39 -20.02
C ALA A 339 -19.94 -8.13 -19.38
N CYS A 340 -20.35 -7.65 -18.25
CA CYS A 340 -21.63 -7.99 -17.67
C CYS A 340 -22.51 -6.77 -17.80
N ALA A 341 -23.52 -6.91 -18.60
CA ALA A 341 -24.57 -5.89 -18.71
C ALA A 341 -25.51 -6.01 -17.52
#